data_3e9961a4b2f12a4a61e7b75f624225f1
#
_entry.id   3e9961a4b2f12a4a61e7b75f624225f1
#
_cell.length_a   1.000
_cell.length_b   1.000
_cell.length_c   1.000
_cell.angle_alpha   90.00
_cell.angle_beta   90.00
_cell.angle_gamma   90.00
#
_symmetry.space_group_name_H-M   'P 1'
#
loop_
_entity.id
_entity.type
_entity.pdbx_description
1 polymer ?
#
loop_
_entity_poly.entity_id
_entity_poly.type
_entity_poly.pdbx_seq_one_letter_code
_entity_poly.pdbx_strand_id
1 'polypeptide(L)'
;LTKTRGAALDVALAYHRAWTGGDFDLAMTYIEEHMVCLAPAGRLDGAEAFRRFMAPFAQSLTRSTLLAAFGDEETAVVMYDAATLPVENAPGAECVSVRDGKIVHMRIVFDRAPFEAARRAAMPG
;
A
#
# COMPACT_ATOMS: atom_id res chain seq x y z
N LEU A 1 -13.98 -13.98 -23.64
CA LEU A 1 -13.68 -13.90 -22.86
C LEU A 1 -12.96 -13.87 -22.02
N THR A 2 -12.60 -13.72 -21.75
CA THR A 2 -11.92 -13.91 -20.99
C THR A 2 -11.52 -13.38 -19.90
N LYS A 3 -11.54 -13.17 -19.31
CA LYS A 3 -11.10 -12.69 -18.31
C LYS A 3 -10.46 -13.09 -17.33
N THR A 4 -10.02 -13.33 -16.99
CA THR A 4 -9.34 -14.07 -16.01
C THR A 4 -8.91 -13.27 -14.82
N ARG A 5 -8.55 -12.07 -15.00
CA ARG A 5 -8.25 -11.12 -13.91
C ARG A 5 -9.45 -10.23 -13.74
N GLY A 6 -9.73 -9.81 -12.57
CA GLY A 6 -10.81 -8.90 -12.34
C GLY A 6 -10.37 -7.45 -12.28
N ALA A 7 -11.34 -6.55 -12.30
CA ALA A 7 -11.06 -5.12 -12.26
C ALA A 7 -10.31 -4.73 -10.99
N ALA A 8 -10.63 -5.35 -9.85
CA ALA A 8 -9.95 -5.03 -8.60
C ALA A 8 -8.48 -5.42 -8.65
N LEU A 9 -8.15 -6.58 -9.22
CA LEU A 9 -6.75 -6.98 -9.35
C LEU A 9 -5.98 -6.01 -10.25
N ASP A 10 -6.58 -5.60 -11.36
CA ASP A 10 -5.91 -4.66 -12.27
C ASP A 10 -5.62 -3.33 -11.60
N VAL A 11 -6.58 -2.81 -10.84
CA VAL A 11 -6.39 -1.54 -10.10
C VAL A 11 -5.33 -1.71 -9.01
N ALA A 12 -5.39 -2.81 -8.25
CA ALA A 12 -4.41 -3.06 -7.20
C ALA A 12 -2.98 -3.13 -7.74
N LEU A 13 -2.79 -3.79 -8.88
CA LEU A 13 -1.48 -3.88 -9.51
C LEU A 13 -1.01 -2.53 -10.06
N ALA A 14 -1.92 -1.77 -10.67
CA ALA A 14 -1.57 -0.44 -11.19
C ALA A 14 -1.17 0.48 -10.05
N TYR A 15 -1.92 0.47 -8.96
CA TYR A 15 -1.60 1.24 -7.77
C TYR A 15 -0.23 0.83 -7.21
N HIS A 16 0.00 -0.48 -7.07
CA HIS A 16 1.25 -0.99 -6.52
C HIS A 16 2.46 -0.60 -7.37
N ARG A 17 2.35 -0.73 -8.69
CA ARG A 17 3.43 -0.36 -9.60
C ARG A 17 3.72 1.13 -9.56
N ALA A 18 2.70 1.94 -9.38
CA ALA A 18 2.88 3.39 -9.33
C ALA A 18 3.69 3.79 -8.09
N TRP A 19 3.29 3.34 -6.88
CA TRP A 19 3.99 3.79 -5.69
C TRP A 19 5.37 3.14 -5.54
N THR A 20 5.55 1.88 -5.98
CA THR A 20 6.87 1.25 -5.93
C THR A 20 7.79 1.79 -7.02
N GLY A 21 7.23 2.36 -8.06
CA GLY A 21 7.99 2.98 -9.14
C GLY A 21 8.36 4.44 -8.90
N GLY A 22 8.01 4.98 -7.76
CA GLY A 22 8.39 6.34 -7.40
C GLY A 22 7.39 7.42 -7.80
N ASP A 23 6.20 7.05 -8.26
CA ASP A 23 5.18 8.02 -8.68
C ASP A 23 3.98 7.90 -7.75
N PHE A 24 4.10 8.50 -6.58
CA PHE A 24 3.04 8.41 -5.59
C PHE A 24 1.81 9.22 -6.00
N ASP A 25 1.99 10.30 -6.74
CA ASP A 25 0.85 11.07 -7.23
C ASP A 25 0.01 10.24 -8.19
N LEU A 26 0.64 9.46 -9.07
CA LEU A 26 -0.08 8.52 -9.92
C LEU A 26 -0.80 7.47 -9.08
N ALA A 27 -0.14 6.94 -8.05
CA ALA A 27 -0.76 5.95 -7.16
C ALA A 27 -2.03 6.51 -6.55
N MET A 28 -2.01 7.76 -6.13
CA MET A 28 -3.18 8.38 -5.49
C MET A 28 -4.37 8.52 -6.44
N THR A 29 -4.15 8.50 -7.75
CA THR A 29 -5.28 8.55 -8.70
C THR A 29 -6.15 7.30 -8.64
N TYR A 30 -5.65 6.21 -8.06
CA TYR A 30 -6.42 4.98 -7.89
C TYR A 30 -7.14 4.91 -6.55
N ILE A 31 -7.01 5.95 -5.70
CA ILE A 31 -7.61 5.99 -4.37
C ILE A 31 -8.82 6.90 -4.40
N GLU A 32 -9.98 6.39 -3.94
CA GLU A 32 -11.20 7.17 -3.87
C GLU A 32 -11.09 8.16 -2.71
N GLU A 33 -11.70 9.33 -2.87
CA GLU A 33 -11.59 10.44 -1.91
C GLU A 33 -11.93 10.03 -0.48
N HIS A 34 -12.95 9.19 -0.32
CA HIS A 34 -13.43 8.76 1.00
C HIS A 34 -12.96 7.36 1.37
N MET A 35 -11.90 6.88 0.74
CA MET A 35 -11.35 5.55 1.01
C MET A 35 -11.04 5.39 2.50
N VAL A 36 -11.35 4.21 3.04
CA VAL A 36 -11.02 3.87 4.42
C VAL A 36 -9.89 2.85 4.41
N CYS A 37 -8.83 3.14 5.14
CA CYS A 37 -7.70 2.23 5.28
C CYS A 37 -7.58 1.77 6.72
N LEU A 38 -7.53 0.46 6.93
CA LEU A 38 -7.26 -0.13 8.23
C LEU A 38 -5.80 -0.56 8.24
N ALA A 39 -5.00 0.09 9.05
CA ALA A 39 -3.57 -0.18 9.18
C ALA A 39 -3.29 -0.73 10.58
N PRO A 40 -2.09 -1.29 10.83
CA PRO A 40 -1.80 -1.85 12.15
C PRO A 40 -1.97 -0.86 13.30
N ALA A 41 -1.71 0.42 13.06
CA ALA A 41 -1.84 1.44 14.11
C ALA A 41 -3.27 1.96 14.26
N GLY A 42 -4.16 1.68 13.32
CA GLY A 42 -5.53 2.12 13.41
C GLY A 42 -6.14 2.49 12.07
N ARG A 43 -7.27 3.16 12.13
CA ARG A 43 -8.07 3.51 10.96
C ARG A 43 -7.66 4.87 10.39
N LEU A 44 -7.57 4.92 9.07
CA LEU A 44 -7.33 6.17 8.34
C LEU A 44 -8.56 6.45 7.48
N ASP A 45 -9.15 7.61 7.66
CA ASP A 45 -10.34 8.02 6.92
C ASP A 45 -9.96 9.02 5.83
N GLY A 46 -10.21 8.64 4.58
CA GLY A 46 -10.03 9.50 3.43
C GLY A 46 -8.67 9.40 2.77
N ALA A 47 -8.63 9.80 1.53
CA ALA A 47 -7.42 9.73 0.70
C ALA A 47 -6.28 10.58 1.27
N GLU A 48 -6.61 11.73 1.85
CA GLU A 48 -5.57 12.62 2.37
C GLU A 48 -4.87 12.04 3.60
N ALA A 49 -5.64 11.43 4.51
CA ALA A 49 -5.04 10.75 5.67
C ALA A 49 -4.16 9.58 5.21
N PHE A 50 -4.63 8.84 4.21
CA PHE A 50 -3.85 7.75 3.65
C PHE A 50 -2.57 8.26 3.00
N ARG A 51 -2.62 9.37 2.27
CA ARG A 51 -1.43 9.96 1.66
C ARG A 51 -0.39 10.29 2.74
N ARG A 52 -0.80 10.93 3.82
CA ARG A 52 0.13 11.29 4.91
C ARG A 52 0.77 10.08 5.54
N PHE A 53 0.04 8.97 5.60
CA PHE A 53 0.56 7.72 6.14
C PHE A 53 1.53 7.04 5.18
N MET A 54 1.16 6.93 3.91
CA MET A 54 1.86 6.07 2.97
C MET A 54 3.01 6.76 2.22
N ALA A 55 2.88 8.07 1.96
CA ALA A 55 3.87 8.77 1.15
C ALA A 55 5.28 8.70 1.73
N PRO A 56 5.49 8.88 3.05
CA PRO A 56 6.84 8.78 3.61
C PRO A 56 7.45 7.40 3.43
N PHE A 57 6.64 6.34 3.56
CA PHE A 57 7.11 4.98 3.33
C PHE A 57 7.55 4.81 1.87
N ALA A 58 6.71 5.25 0.94
CA ALA A 58 7.02 5.14 -0.49
C ALA A 58 8.28 5.91 -0.84
N GLN A 59 8.47 7.10 -0.25
CA GLN A 59 9.66 7.92 -0.50
C GLN A 59 10.93 7.31 0.06
N SER A 60 10.84 6.52 1.12
CA SER A 60 12.00 5.89 1.75
C SER A 60 12.36 4.55 1.11
N LEU A 61 11.58 4.09 0.16
CA LEU A 61 11.73 2.77 -0.45
C LEU A 61 13.05 2.67 -1.22
N THR A 62 13.82 1.62 -0.95
CA THR A 62 15.06 1.34 -1.66
C THR A 62 14.94 0.10 -2.55
N ARG A 63 14.00 -0.77 -2.25
CA ARG A 63 13.78 -2.01 -3.02
C ARG A 63 12.37 -2.50 -2.77
N SER A 64 11.75 -3.08 -3.79
CA SER A 64 10.49 -3.79 -3.59
C SER A 64 10.41 -4.97 -4.56
N THR A 65 9.78 -6.04 -4.11
CA THR A 65 9.55 -7.24 -4.92
C THR A 65 8.12 -7.68 -4.70
N LEU A 66 7.34 -7.73 -5.76
CA LEU A 66 5.99 -8.27 -5.69
C LEU A 66 6.08 -9.79 -5.62
N LEU A 67 5.56 -10.38 -4.55
CA LEU A 67 5.62 -11.82 -4.33
C LEU A 67 4.41 -12.53 -4.89
N ALA A 68 3.21 -11.96 -4.71
CA ALA A 68 1.97 -12.58 -5.16
C ALA A 68 0.89 -11.53 -5.27
N ALA A 69 -0.04 -11.76 -6.20
CA ALA A 69 -1.20 -10.91 -6.35
C ALA A 69 -2.36 -11.77 -6.88
N PHE A 70 -3.49 -11.67 -6.23
CA PHE A 70 -4.70 -12.43 -6.56
C PHE A 70 -5.91 -11.54 -6.39
N GLY A 71 -6.95 -11.77 -7.18
CA GLY A 71 -8.16 -11.01 -7.01
C GLY A 71 -9.20 -11.30 -8.08
N ASP A 72 -10.32 -10.62 -7.96
CA ASP A 72 -11.45 -10.72 -8.88
C ASP A 72 -11.93 -9.32 -9.26
N GLU A 73 -13.23 -9.19 -9.56
CA GLU A 73 -13.80 -7.91 -9.96
C GLU A 73 -13.90 -6.91 -8.81
N GLU A 74 -13.99 -7.38 -7.58
CA GLU A 74 -14.32 -6.54 -6.43
C GLU A 74 -13.19 -6.43 -5.41
N THR A 75 -12.39 -7.48 -5.24
CA THR A 75 -11.39 -7.56 -4.18
C THR A 75 -10.08 -8.10 -4.72
N ALA A 76 -8.96 -7.58 -4.22
CA ALA A 76 -7.65 -8.08 -4.57
C ALA A 76 -6.71 -8.02 -3.38
N VAL A 77 -5.74 -8.93 -3.38
CA VAL A 77 -4.68 -8.98 -2.38
C VAL A 77 -3.34 -8.96 -3.10
N VAL A 78 -2.43 -8.12 -2.62
CA VAL A 78 -1.04 -8.13 -3.07
C VAL A 78 -0.13 -8.35 -1.88
N MET A 79 0.93 -9.11 -2.07
CA MET A 79 1.94 -9.34 -1.04
C MET A 79 3.31 -9.05 -1.62
N TYR A 80 4.14 -8.36 -0.85
CA TYR A 80 5.43 -7.89 -1.36
C TYR A 80 6.49 -7.84 -0.26
N ASP A 81 7.74 -7.95 -0.67
CA ASP A 81 8.88 -7.57 0.16
C ASP A 81 9.26 -6.14 -0.18
N ALA A 82 9.72 -5.41 0.82
CA ALA A 82 10.19 -4.05 0.63
C ALA A 82 11.38 -3.79 1.53
N ALA A 83 12.17 -2.81 1.17
CA ALA A 83 13.24 -2.29 2.02
C ALA A 83 13.17 -0.78 1.97
N THR A 84 13.42 -0.15 3.11
CA THR A 84 13.49 1.31 3.21
C THR A 84 14.85 1.69 3.81
N LEU A 85 15.14 2.99 3.81
CA LEU A 85 16.40 3.44 4.40
C LEU A 85 16.53 3.05 5.88
N PRO A 86 15.49 3.22 6.73
CA PRO A 86 15.68 2.83 8.13
C PRO A 86 15.39 1.34 8.39
N VAL A 87 14.66 0.65 7.50
CA VAL A 87 14.23 -0.73 7.75
C VAL A 87 14.48 -1.56 6.51
N GLU A 88 15.48 -2.44 6.57
CA GLU A 88 15.88 -3.22 5.41
C GLU A 88 14.90 -4.34 5.05
N ASN A 89 14.12 -4.80 5.99
CA ASN A 89 13.20 -5.91 5.77
C ASN A 89 11.81 -5.48 6.21
N ALA A 90 11.00 -5.09 5.25
CA ALA A 90 9.67 -4.53 5.50
C ALA A 90 8.62 -5.19 4.61
N PRO A 91 8.33 -6.49 4.84
CA PRO A 91 7.29 -7.15 4.06
C PRO A 91 5.92 -6.59 4.39
N GLY A 92 5.04 -6.61 3.42
CA GLY A 92 3.68 -6.13 3.61
C GLY A 92 2.70 -6.84 2.72
N ALA A 93 1.43 -6.69 3.08
CA ALA A 93 0.33 -7.20 2.28
C ALA A 93 -0.82 -6.20 2.34
N GLU A 94 -1.55 -6.08 1.24
CA GLU A 94 -2.68 -5.18 1.15
C GLU A 94 -3.85 -5.91 0.53
N CYS A 95 -5.01 -5.76 1.17
CA CYS A 95 -6.27 -6.26 0.66
C CYS A 95 -7.14 -5.06 0.34
N VAL A 96 -7.58 -4.94 -0.91
CA VAL A 96 -8.31 -3.77 -1.36
C VAL A 96 -9.66 -4.18 -1.93
N SER A 97 -10.65 -3.30 -1.74
CA SER A 97 -11.94 -3.38 -2.43
C SER A 97 -12.01 -2.24 -3.42
N VAL A 98 -12.50 -2.52 -4.62
CA VAL A 98 -12.50 -1.57 -5.73
C VAL A 98 -13.92 -1.36 -6.22
N ARG A 99 -14.27 -0.12 -6.51
CA ARG A 99 -15.54 0.25 -7.13
C ARG A 99 -15.28 1.37 -8.12
N ASP A 100 -15.82 1.21 -9.32
CA ASP A 100 -15.70 2.23 -10.39
C ASP A 100 -14.23 2.62 -10.65
N GLY A 101 -13.36 1.61 -10.66
CA GLY A 101 -11.95 1.81 -11.00
C GLY A 101 -11.09 2.40 -9.90
N LYS A 102 -11.64 2.55 -8.68
CA LYS A 102 -10.88 3.14 -7.58
C LYS A 102 -10.97 2.28 -6.33
N ILE A 103 -9.92 2.33 -5.53
CA ILE A 103 -9.86 1.63 -4.25
C ILE A 103 -10.71 2.41 -3.25
N VAL A 104 -11.75 1.74 -2.71
CA VAL A 104 -12.67 2.35 -1.75
C VAL A 104 -12.41 1.86 -0.33
N HIS A 105 -11.70 0.76 -0.17
CA HIS A 105 -11.34 0.21 1.13
C HIS A 105 -10.01 -0.52 1.01
N MET A 106 -9.17 -0.39 2.04
CA MET A 106 -7.87 -1.06 2.08
C MET A 106 -7.60 -1.55 3.49
N ARG A 107 -7.09 -2.77 3.60
CA ARG A 107 -6.45 -3.23 4.83
C ARG A 107 -4.99 -3.49 4.50
N ILE A 108 -4.09 -2.83 5.23
CA ILE A 108 -2.66 -3.04 5.06
C ILE A 108 -2.11 -3.70 6.32
N VAL A 109 -1.25 -4.69 6.11
CA VAL A 109 -0.66 -5.46 7.21
C VAL A 109 0.85 -5.41 7.05
N PHE A 110 1.54 -5.04 8.13
CA PHE A 110 2.99 -5.06 8.19
C PHE A 110 3.41 -5.06 9.65
N ASP A 111 4.67 -5.42 9.91
CA ASP A 111 5.21 -5.42 11.26
C ASP A 111 5.68 -4.00 11.61
N ARG A 112 5.08 -3.41 12.65
CA ARG A 112 5.43 -2.07 13.11
C ARG A 112 6.74 -2.02 13.90
N ALA A 113 7.14 -3.12 14.50
CA ALA A 113 8.26 -3.13 15.46
C ALA A 113 9.56 -2.59 14.89
N PRO A 114 10.00 -2.99 13.68
CA PRO A 114 11.24 -2.43 13.13
C PRO A 114 11.16 -0.94 12.86
N PHE A 115 9.97 -0.44 12.46
CA PHE A 115 9.79 0.99 12.23
C PHE A 115 9.83 1.78 13.52
N GLU A 116 9.22 1.25 14.58
CA GLU A 116 9.26 1.90 15.89
C GLU A 116 10.66 1.90 16.47
N ALA A 117 11.39 0.81 16.29
CA ALA A 117 12.79 0.72 16.73
C ALA A 117 13.66 1.74 15.99
N ALA A 118 13.50 1.87 14.67
CA ALA A 118 14.24 2.83 13.86
C ALA A 118 13.92 4.26 14.29
N ARG A 119 12.65 4.54 14.60
CA ARG A 119 12.25 5.86 15.06
C ARG A 119 12.87 6.20 16.40
N ARG A 120 12.89 5.25 17.34
CA ARG A 120 13.54 5.45 18.64
C ARG A 120 15.05 5.67 18.50
N ALA A 121 15.68 4.93 17.62
CA ALA A 121 17.13 5.05 17.38
C ALA A 121 17.48 6.41 16.79
N ALA A 122 16.57 7.04 16.04
CA ALA A 122 16.80 8.35 15.43
C ALA A 122 16.54 9.50 16.39
N MET A 123 15.91 9.25 17.54
CA MET A 123 15.60 10.31 18.49
C MET A 123 16.85 10.71 19.27
N PRO A 124 17.08 12.03 19.46
CA PRO A 124 18.22 12.49 20.26
C PRO A 124 18.03 12.13 21.74
N GLY A 125 19.13 11.84 22.37
CA GLY A 125 19.22 11.62 23.80
C GLY A 125 18.53 10.45 24.35
#